data_08e3ac495004730e33f133b64f851bc8
#
_entry.id   08e3ac495004730e33f133b64f851bc8
#
_cell.length_a   1.000
_cell.length_b   1.000
_cell.length_c   1.000
_cell.angle_alpha   90.00
_cell.angle_beta   90.00
_cell.angle_gamma   90.00
#
_symmetry.space_group_name_H-M   'P 1'
#
loop_
_entity.id
_entity.type
_entity.pdbx_description
1 polymer ?
#
loop_
_entity_poly.entity_id
_entity_poly.type
_entity_poly.pdbx_seq_one_letter_code
_entity_poly.pdbx_strand_id
1 'polypeptide(L)'
;MRISRPGIWYLNPYLSDTNREQLTQGNPNLESEKNHSFDLQFGSFAQKLSYNISVGYNFTDNSIQSFQKMVTDNEVAGLQNPTGKQVLYTTYYNMGKTQSATFNGYASWSPFTSTRLVVSTWGGYSHFSDGQGLKNHGWSMSVYAQLQQTIAKTWTASASVFKMTPGVNLQGKTMGYFSHTLSLRKSMLNDRLNITFTADNPFQKYYHIKSNSSGKNFATSSTIKFIPQSFSIGVSYRIGKLQSGVKKTERTITNDDVKSGGGGSGKTGGDNVGS
;
A
#
# COMPACT_ATOMS: atom_id res chain seq x y z
N MET A 1 6.07 14.29 15.45
CA MET A 1 5.63 15.30 14.46
C MET A 1 6.50 15.20 13.22
N ARG A 2 5.90 15.17 12.05
CA ARG A 2 6.58 15.14 10.75
C ARG A 2 5.97 16.21 9.84
N ILE A 3 6.82 16.92 9.10
CA ILE A 3 6.39 17.86 8.07
C ILE A 3 6.40 17.13 6.72
N SER A 4 5.27 17.17 6.00
CA SER A 4 5.14 16.63 4.64
C SER A 4 4.99 17.78 3.65
N ARG A 5 5.88 17.82 2.66
CA ARG A 5 5.81 18.82 1.59
C ARG A 5 4.84 18.35 0.49
N PRO A 6 4.13 19.26 -0.19
CA PRO A 6 3.30 18.90 -1.32
C PRO A 6 4.10 18.18 -2.40
N GLY A 7 3.54 17.11 -2.95
CA GLY A 7 4.13 16.45 -4.12
C GLY A 7 4.00 17.30 -5.38
N ILE A 8 4.89 17.09 -6.35
CA ILE A 8 4.92 17.87 -7.60
C ILE A 8 3.59 17.84 -8.37
N TRP A 9 2.85 16.74 -8.29
CA TRP A 9 1.54 16.60 -8.93
C TRP A 9 0.48 17.53 -8.35
N TYR A 10 0.58 17.84 -7.05
CA TYR A 10 -0.33 18.78 -6.39
C TYR A 10 0.01 20.23 -6.70
N LEU A 11 1.31 20.50 -6.95
CA LEU A 11 1.82 21.86 -7.23
C LEU A 11 1.77 22.22 -8.71
N ASN A 12 1.73 21.24 -9.61
CA ASN A 12 1.81 21.48 -11.06
C ASN A 12 0.61 22.27 -11.56
N PRO A 13 0.80 23.52 -12.01
CA PRO A 13 -0.29 24.38 -12.48
C PRO A 13 -0.80 24.01 -13.88
N TYR A 14 -0.27 22.94 -14.49
CA TYR A 14 -0.74 22.47 -15.79
C TYR A 14 -2.20 22.02 -15.70
N LEU A 15 -3.04 22.59 -16.58
CA LEU A 15 -4.44 22.22 -16.67
C LEU A 15 -4.59 20.93 -17.47
N SER A 16 -5.15 19.91 -16.88
CA SER A 16 -5.58 18.69 -17.57
C SER A 16 -7.01 18.90 -18.07
N ASP A 17 -7.17 19.04 -19.38
CA ASP A 17 -8.43 19.26 -20.09
C ASP A 17 -8.79 18.11 -21.05
N THR A 18 -8.23 16.92 -20.79
CA THR A 18 -8.52 15.69 -21.55
C THR A 18 -10.03 15.41 -21.61
N ASN A 19 -10.72 15.73 -20.52
CA ASN A 19 -12.17 15.77 -20.47
C ASN A 19 -12.61 17.21 -20.21
N ARG A 20 -13.24 17.85 -21.21
CA ARG A 20 -13.71 19.24 -21.13
C ARG A 20 -14.78 19.49 -20.07
N GLU A 21 -15.47 18.45 -19.62
CA GLU A 21 -16.48 18.56 -18.56
C GLU A 21 -15.86 18.39 -17.15
N GLN A 22 -14.63 17.87 -17.07
CA GLN A 22 -13.92 17.60 -15.82
C GLN A 22 -12.48 18.06 -15.92
N LEU A 23 -12.22 19.25 -15.47
CA LEU A 23 -10.90 19.88 -15.50
C LEU A 23 -10.16 19.63 -14.19
N THR A 24 -8.86 19.39 -14.27
CA THR A 24 -8.01 19.20 -13.09
C THR A 24 -6.75 20.05 -13.21
N GLN A 25 -6.43 20.77 -12.14
CA GLN A 25 -5.25 21.63 -12.07
C GLN A 25 -4.63 21.56 -10.68
N GLY A 26 -3.31 21.47 -10.60
CA GLY A 26 -2.60 21.59 -9.32
C GLY A 26 -2.58 23.04 -8.82
N ASN A 27 -2.17 23.19 -7.56
CA ASN A 27 -2.10 24.51 -6.91
C ASN A 27 -0.65 24.77 -6.44
N PRO A 28 0.09 25.69 -7.07
CA PRO A 28 1.48 25.98 -6.70
C PRO A 28 1.62 26.66 -5.33
N ASN A 29 0.52 27.18 -4.77
CA ASN A 29 0.52 27.88 -3.47
C ASN A 29 0.28 26.96 -2.27
N LEU A 30 0.43 25.65 -2.44
CA LEU A 30 0.27 24.70 -1.34
C LEU A 30 1.42 24.81 -0.35
N GLU A 31 1.06 24.78 0.91
CA GLU A 31 1.98 24.72 2.04
C GLU A 31 2.19 23.30 2.54
N SER A 32 3.20 23.11 3.39
CA SER A 32 3.48 21.82 4.00
C SER A 32 2.43 21.44 5.05
N GLU A 33 2.10 20.16 5.12
CA GLU A 33 1.27 19.58 6.16
C GLU A 33 2.09 19.26 7.42
N LYS A 34 1.44 19.31 8.59
CA LYS A 34 2.00 18.87 9.85
C LYS A 34 1.30 17.60 10.32
N ASN A 35 2.03 16.49 10.28
CA ASN A 35 1.51 15.18 10.63
C ASN A 35 1.97 14.74 12.01
N HIS A 36 1.05 14.26 12.83
CA HIS A 36 1.29 13.67 14.13
C HIS A 36 0.77 12.23 14.11
N SER A 37 1.60 11.28 14.54
CA SER A 37 1.26 9.86 14.59
C SER A 37 1.62 9.29 15.94
N PHE A 38 0.72 8.48 16.48
CA PHE A 38 0.89 7.67 17.67
C PHE A 38 0.52 6.25 17.31
N ASP A 39 1.44 5.32 17.52
CA ASP A 39 1.24 3.93 17.13
C ASP A 39 1.60 3.02 18.31
N LEU A 40 0.75 2.05 18.58
CA LEU A 40 0.98 0.96 19.50
C LEU A 40 0.97 -0.34 18.71
N GLN A 41 2.02 -1.13 18.88
CA GLN A 41 2.19 -2.39 18.16
C GLN A 41 2.44 -3.53 19.14
N PHE A 42 1.77 -4.65 18.90
CA PHE A 42 1.94 -5.88 19.63
C PHE A 42 2.06 -7.06 18.67
N GLY A 43 3.00 -7.95 18.90
CA GLY A 43 3.20 -9.12 18.04
C GLY A 43 3.89 -10.28 18.74
N SER A 44 3.65 -11.46 18.20
CA SER A 44 4.32 -12.69 18.62
C SER A 44 4.68 -13.50 17.38
N PHE A 45 5.88 -14.05 17.38
CA PHE A 45 6.42 -14.84 16.28
C PHE A 45 6.78 -16.23 16.78
N ALA A 46 5.92 -17.18 16.49
CA ALA A 46 6.12 -18.57 16.81
C ALA A 46 6.03 -19.45 15.55
N GLN A 47 6.58 -20.64 15.61
CA GLN A 47 6.69 -21.52 14.43
C GLN A 47 5.34 -21.86 13.79
N LYS A 48 4.29 -22.06 14.60
CA LYS A 48 2.96 -22.41 14.10
C LYS A 48 2.02 -21.23 13.96
N LEU A 49 2.22 -20.17 14.75
CA LEU A 49 1.38 -18.98 14.75
C LEU A 49 2.26 -17.74 14.94
N SER A 50 2.23 -16.87 13.96
CA SER A 50 2.84 -15.55 14.05
C SER A 50 1.76 -14.52 13.83
N TYR A 51 1.72 -13.48 14.65
CA TYR A 51 0.78 -12.39 14.48
C TYR A 51 1.39 -11.04 14.88
N ASN A 52 0.86 -10.00 14.28
CA ASN A 52 1.19 -8.62 14.58
C ASN A 52 -0.10 -7.81 14.51
N ILE A 53 -0.33 -6.99 15.50
CA ILE A 53 -1.48 -6.08 15.58
C ILE A 53 -0.94 -4.70 15.91
N SER A 54 -1.37 -3.69 15.19
CA SER A 54 -1.09 -2.30 15.52
C SER A 54 -2.35 -1.47 15.50
N VAL A 55 -2.42 -0.52 16.42
CA VAL A 55 -3.42 0.53 16.45
C VAL A 55 -2.73 1.86 16.45
N GLY A 56 -3.25 2.81 15.71
CA GLY A 56 -2.66 4.12 15.56
C GLY A 56 -3.71 5.23 15.62
N TYR A 57 -3.26 6.41 16.00
CA TYR A 57 -4.02 7.63 15.86
C TYR A 57 -3.17 8.67 15.16
N ASN A 58 -3.69 9.19 14.05
CA ASN A 58 -3.01 10.17 13.23
C ASN A 58 -3.86 11.42 13.12
N PHE A 59 -3.23 12.57 13.22
CA PHE A 59 -3.87 13.82 12.85
C PHE A 59 -2.93 14.72 12.05
N THR A 60 -3.52 15.39 11.06
CA THR A 60 -2.81 16.26 10.13
C THR A 60 -3.43 17.63 10.20
N ASP A 61 -2.61 18.62 10.57
CA ASP A 61 -2.95 20.02 10.46
C ASP A 61 -2.53 20.54 9.09
N ASN A 62 -3.27 21.53 8.56
CA ASN A 62 -3.04 22.12 7.24
C ASN A 62 -3.07 21.06 6.12
N SER A 63 -4.02 20.12 6.22
CA SER A 63 -4.11 18.95 5.34
C SER A 63 -4.39 19.35 3.90
N ILE A 64 -3.61 18.82 2.97
CA ILE A 64 -3.81 19.01 1.54
C ILE A 64 -4.94 18.09 1.08
N GLN A 65 -6.04 18.69 0.63
CA GLN A 65 -7.21 17.95 0.17
C GLN A 65 -7.50 18.28 -1.29
N SER A 66 -7.92 17.29 -2.05
CA SER A 66 -8.56 17.49 -3.35
C SER A 66 -9.93 18.09 -3.13
N PHE A 67 -10.22 19.15 -3.86
CA PHE A 67 -11.49 19.86 -3.76
C PHE A 67 -12.09 20.07 -5.15
N GLN A 68 -13.35 19.68 -5.28
CA GLN A 68 -14.14 19.80 -6.49
C GLN A 68 -15.20 20.88 -6.35
N LYS A 69 -15.40 21.65 -7.39
CA LYS A 69 -16.46 22.66 -7.49
C LYS A 69 -16.96 22.80 -8.93
N MET A 70 -18.22 23.16 -9.09
CA MET A 70 -18.74 23.61 -10.38
C MET A 70 -18.33 25.05 -10.59
N VAL A 71 -17.75 25.34 -11.76
CA VAL A 71 -17.37 26.67 -12.19
C VAL A 71 -17.74 26.84 -13.68
N THR A 72 -17.88 28.08 -14.12
CA THR A 72 -17.93 28.36 -15.56
C THR A 72 -16.53 28.19 -16.16
N ASP A 73 -16.41 27.52 -17.29
CA ASP A 73 -15.12 27.23 -17.90
C ASP A 73 -14.30 28.48 -18.24
N ASN A 74 -14.94 29.65 -18.40
CA ASN A 74 -14.31 30.97 -18.53
C ASN A 74 -13.50 31.39 -17.28
N GLU A 75 -13.82 30.82 -16.11
CA GLU A 75 -13.15 31.10 -14.84
C GLU A 75 -11.89 30.27 -14.64
N VAL A 76 -11.63 29.29 -15.52
CA VAL A 76 -10.51 28.35 -15.38
C VAL A 76 -9.30 28.89 -16.12
N ALA A 77 -8.27 29.26 -15.35
CA ALA A 77 -7.04 29.79 -15.90
C ALA A 77 -6.31 28.75 -16.77
N GLY A 78 -5.89 29.17 -17.96
CA GLY A 78 -5.14 28.32 -18.89
C GLY A 78 -5.99 27.46 -19.81
N LEU A 79 -7.32 27.48 -19.69
CA LEU A 79 -8.19 26.76 -20.61
C LEU A 79 -8.24 27.49 -22.00
N GLN A 80 -7.94 26.75 -23.05
CA GLN A 80 -8.01 27.26 -24.40
C GLN A 80 -9.46 27.16 -24.92
N ASN A 81 -9.95 28.27 -25.56
CA ASN A 81 -11.29 28.34 -26.14
C ASN A 81 -12.42 27.96 -25.18
N PRO A 82 -12.63 28.69 -24.08
CA PRO A 82 -13.73 28.46 -23.18
C PRO A 82 -15.07 28.68 -23.88
N THR A 83 -16.10 27.97 -23.44
CA THR A 83 -17.44 27.92 -24.08
C THR A 83 -18.54 28.55 -23.25
N GLY A 84 -18.25 29.01 -22.03
CA GLY A 84 -19.23 29.53 -21.08
C GLY A 84 -20.05 28.44 -20.36
N LYS A 85 -19.67 27.18 -20.49
CA LYS A 85 -20.38 26.06 -19.87
C LYS A 85 -19.92 25.82 -18.45
N GLN A 86 -20.81 25.22 -17.65
CA GLN A 86 -20.47 24.71 -16.32
C GLN A 86 -19.63 23.45 -16.44
N VAL A 87 -18.50 23.42 -15.74
CA VAL A 87 -17.56 22.29 -15.71
C VAL A 87 -17.21 21.93 -14.27
N LEU A 88 -16.92 20.68 -14.03
CA LEU A 88 -16.40 20.22 -12.74
C LEU A 88 -14.91 20.50 -12.67
N TYR A 89 -14.51 21.43 -11.82
CA TYR A 89 -13.11 21.81 -11.63
C TYR A 89 -12.56 21.19 -10.34
N THR A 90 -11.48 20.45 -10.47
CA THR A 90 -10.76 19.80 -9.37
C THR A 90 -9.41 20.47 -9.16
N THR A 91 -9.13 20.85 -7.93
CA THR A 91 -7.82 21.39 -7.52
C THR A 91 -7.50 20.97 -6.08
N TYR A 92 -6.39 21.46 -5.52
CA TYR A 92 -5.92 21.12 -4.20
C TYR A 92 -5.80 22.35 -3.32
N TYR A 93 -6.16 22.21 -2.05
CA TYR A 93 -6.04 23.26 -1.05
C TYR A 93 -5.51 22.70 0.26
N ASN A 94 -4.80 23.52 1.01
CA ASN A 94 -4.56 23.28 2.43
C ASN A 94 -5.86 23.57 3.18
N MET A 95 -6.60 22.55 3.53
CA MET A 95 -7.93 22.69 4.12
C MET A 95 -8.02 21.93 5.44
N GLY A 96 -8.21 22.68 6.52
CA GLY A 96 -8.63 22.15 7.80
C GLY A 96 -7.76 21.05 8.39
N LYS A 97 -8.42 20.02 8.90
CA LYS A 97 -7.80 18.93 9.66
C LYS A 97 -8.28 17.57 9.18
N THR A 98 -7.36 16.63 9.17
CA THR A 98 -7.67 15.21 9.00
C THR A 98 -7.30 14.45 10.26
N GLN A 99 -8.20 13.62 10.77
CA GLN A 99 -7.98 12.75 11.91
C GLN A 99 -8.32 11.32 11.51
N SER A 100 -7.52 10.35 11.94
CA SER A 100 -7.82 8.95 11.69
C SER A 100 -7.35 8.06 12.84
N ALA A 101 -8.24 7.18 13.29
CA ALA A 101 -7.90 6.04 14.11
C ALA A 101 -7.71 4.84 13.19
N THR A 102 -6.53 4.23 13.21
CA THR A 102 -6.15 3.16 12.30
C THR A 102 -5.89 1.87 13.04
N PHE A 103 -6.12 0.76 12.36
CA PHE A 103 -5.73 -0.53 12.87
C PHE A 103 -5.14 -1.38 11.74
N ASN A 104 -4.13 -2.18 12.07
CA ASN A 104 -3.53 -3.16 11.18
C ASN A 104 -3.40 -4.47 11.92
N GLY A 105 -3.68 -5.56 11.24
CA GLY A 105 -3.54 -6.89 11.76
C GLY A 105 -2.91 -7.81 10.71
N TYR A 106 -2.02 -8.65 11.16
CA TYR A 106 -1.44 -9.74 10.39
C TYR A 106 -1.43 -10.99 11.22
N ALA A 107 -1.83 -12.11 10.64
CA ALA A 107 -1.66 -13.44 11.24
C ALA A 107 -1.25 -14.45 10.17
N SER A 108 -0.30 -15.30 10.52
CA SER A 108 0.10 -16.47 9.75
C SER A 108 0.03 -17.70 10.63
N TRP A 109 -0.87 -18.60 10.28
CA TRP A 109 -1.13 -19.81 11.05
C TRP A 109 -0.83 -21.05 10.20
N SER A 110 0.04 -21.92 10.71
CA SER A 110 0.43 -23.17 10.08
C SER A 110 0.13 -24.34 11.04
N PRO A 111 -1.15 -24.78 11.11
CA PRO A 111 -1.53 -25.89 12.01
C PRO A 111 -0.79 -27.19 11.69
N PHE A 112 -0.53 -27.40 10.38
CA PHE A 112 0.22 -28.51 9.83
C PHE A 112 1.33 -28.01 8.91
N THR A 113 2.35 -28.81 8.68
CA THR A 113 3.46 -28.46 7.74
C THR A 113 2.99 -28.27 6.30
N SER A 114 1.86 -28.87 5.94
CA SER A 114 1.25 -28.79 4.60
C SER A 114 0.26 -27.65 4.44
N THR A 115 -0.17 -26.99 5.55
CA THR A 115 -1.26 -26.01 5.54
C THR A 115 -0.79 -24.69 6.10
N ARG A 116 -1.02 -23.61 5.39
CA ARG A 116 -0.76 -22.24 5.85
C ARG A 116 -1.94 -21.34 5.55
N LEU A 117 -2.42 -20.65 6.55
CA LEU A 117 -3.41 -19.58 6.45
C LEU A 117 -2.73 -18.25 6.78
N VAL A 118 -2.88 -17.28 5.91
CA VAL A 118 -2.43 -15.90 6.14
C VAL A 118 -3.64 -15.00 6.09
N VAL A 119 -3.77 -14.12 7.08
CA VAL A 119 -4.80 -13.08 7.12
C VAL A 119 -4.11 -11.76 7.40
N SER A 120 -4.40 -10.76 6.57
CA SER A 120 -3.97 -9.39 6.78
C SER A 120 -5.17 -8.48 6.71
N THR A 121 -5.25 -7.52 7.61
CA THR A 121 -6.32 -6.55 7.65
C THR A 121 -5.74 -5.19 7.99
N TRP A 122 -6.26 -4.14 7.35
CA TRP A 122 -5.90 -2.77 7.64
C TRP A 122 -7.10 -1.88 7.38
N GLY A 123 -7.21 -0.84 8.17
CA GLY A 123 -8.33 0.08 8.03
C GLY A 123 -8.39 1.07 9.17
N GLY A 124 -9.50 1.76 9.26
CA GLY A 124 -9.71 2.73 10.31
C GLY A 124 -10.91 3.62 10.07
N TYR A 125 -11.14 4.48 11.02
CA TYR A 125 -12.12 5.54 10.97
C TYR A 125 -11.41 6.86 10.67
N SER A 126 -11.85 7.56 9.63
CA SER A 126 -11.30 8.84 9.23
C SER A 126 -12.35 9.95 9.35
N HIS A 127 -11.91 11.12 9.78
CA HIS A 127 -12.68 12.34 9.85
C HIS A 127 -11.94 13.46 9.12
N PHE A 128 -12.63 14.11 8.20
CA PHE A 128 -12.15 15.23 7.39
C PHE A 128 -12.95 16.47 7.72
N SER A 129 -12.29 17.62 7.77
CA SER A 129 -12.94 18.91 7.97
C SER A 129 -12.16 20.00 7.22
N ASP A 130 -12.87 20.85 6.48
CA ASP A 130 -12.28 22.02 5.80
C ASP A 130 -12.14 23.25 6.70
N GLY A 131 -12.64 23.18 7.91
CA GLY A 131 -12.70 24.33 8.84
C GLY A 131 -13.76 25.37 8.49
N GLN A 132 -14.50 25.21 7.36
CA GLN A 132 -15.52 26.14 6.87
C GLN A 132 -16.94 25.56 6.87
N GLY A 133 -17.10 24.37 7.45
CA GLY A 133 -18.40 23.69 7.61
C GLY A 133 -18.55 22.40 6.83
N LEU A 134 -17.70 22.11 5.84
CA LEU A 134 -17.71 20.82 5.16
C LEU A 134 -16.98 19.79 6.00
N LYS A 135 -17.67 18.70 6.33
CA LYS A 135 -17.14 17.58 7.11
C LYS A 135 -17.59 16.27 6.50
N ASN A 136 -16.72 15.30 6.52
CA ASN A 136 -17.06 13.93 6.16
C ASN A 136 -16.30 12.94 7.03
N HIS A 137 -16.87 11.79 7.28
CA HIS A 137 -16.26 10.77 8.11
C HIS A 137 -16.77 9.38 7.76
N GLY A 138 -16.03 8.37 8.14
CA GLY A 138 -16.45 6.99 7.94
C GLY A 138 -15.35 5.97 8.15
N TRP A 139 -15.76 4.72 8.12
CA TRP A 139 -14.89 3.57 8.19
C TRP A 139 -14.42 3.17 6.79
N SER A 140 -13.16 2.78 6.72
CA SER A 140 -12.61 2.05 5.58
C SER A 140 -11.83 0.84 6.09
N MET A 141 -11.96 -0.29 5.41
CA MET A 141 -11.31 -1.53 5.83
C MET A 141 -10.93 -2.35 4.61
N SER A 142 -9.78 -2.99 4.70
CA SER A 142 -9.32 -3.97 3.73
C SER A 142 -8.92 -5.25 4.44
N VAL A 143 -9.29 -6.37 3.83
CA VAL A 143 -8.97 -7.72 4.33
C VAL A 143 -8.39 -8.52 3.18
N TYR A 144 -7.26 -9.14 3.42
CA TYR A 144 -6.67 -10.16 2.58
C TYR A 144 -6.59 -11.46 3.38
N ALA A 145 -7.07 -12.55 2.79
CA ALA A 145 -6.90 -13.89 3.35
C ALA A 145 -6.40 -14.84 2.26
N GLN A 146 -5.45 -15.69 2.61
CA GLN A 146 -4.90 -16.71 1.73
C GLN A 146 -4.76 -18.03 2.48
N LEU A 147 -5.33 -19.07 1.91
CA LEU A 147 -5.11 -20.46 2.33
C LEU A 147 -4.21 -21.13 1.30
N GLN A 148 -3.16 -21.76 1.78
CA GLN A 148 -2.26 -22.59 0.98
C GLN A 148 -2.22 -24.00 1.56
N GLN A 149 -2.41 -24.99 0.68
CA GLN A 149 -2.38 -26.41 1.03
C GLN A 149 -1.43 -27.15 0.11
N THR A 150 -0.44 -27.82 0.67
CA THR A 150 0.40 -28.77 -0.06
C THR A 150 -0.26 -30.15 -0.05
N ILE A 151 -0.47 -30.68 -1.24
CA ILE A 151 -1.10 -31.98 -1.49
C ILE A 151 -0.03 -32.89 -2.10
N ALA A 152 0.14 -34.09 -1.58
CA ALA A 152 1.05 -35.10 -2.14
C ALA A 152 2.47 -34.58 -2.46
N LYS A 153 3.06 -33.78 -1.59
CA LYS A 153 4.43 -33.22 -1.62
C LYS A 153 4.75 -32.31 -2.83
N THR A 154 4.16 -32.55 -3.97
CA THR A 154 4.52 -31.85 -5.24
C THR A 154 3.41 -30.95 -5.78
N TRP A 155 2.23 -31.01 -5.21
CA TRP A 155 1.11 -30.15 -5.56
C TRP A 155 0.86 -29.13 -4.46
N THR A 156 0.69 -27.89 -4.84
CA THR A 156 0.28 -26.82 -3.92
C THR A 156 -0.95 -26.14 -4.49
N ALA A 157 -2.06 -26.24 -3.78
CA ALA A 157 -3.26 -25.46 -4.06
C ALA A 157 -3.28 -24.22 -3.17
N SER A 158 -3.71 -23.10 -3.71
CA SER A 158 -3.97 -21.90 -2.92
C SER A 158 -5.24 -21.20 -3.35
N ALA A 159 -5.92 -20.61 -2.38
CA ALA A 159 -7.06 -19.76 -2.59
C ALA A 159 -6.83 -18.46 -1.80
N SER A 160 -7.07 -17.33 -2.44
CA SER A 160 -6.98 -16.03 -1.78
C SER A 160 -8.20 -15.18 -2.08
N VAL A 161 -8.53 -14.32 -1.13
CA VAL A 161 -9.58 -13.31 -1.24
C VAL A 161 -9.04 -11.97 -0.78
N PHE A 162 -9.44 -10.91 -1.45
CA PHE A 162 -9.18 -9.54 -1.07
C PHE A 162 -10.47 -8.74 -1.10
N LYS A 163 -10.78 -8.05 -0.03
CA LYS A 163 -11.92 -7.14 0.08
C LYS A 163 -11.47 -5.80 0.60
N MET A 164 -11.84 -4.75 -0.10
CA MET A 164 -11.71 -3.36 0.33
C MET A 164 -13.10 -2.72 0.36
N THR A 165 -13.46 -2.13 1.48
CA THR A 165 -14.67 -1.30 1.57
C THR A 165 -14.43 0.07 0.94
N PRO A 166 -15.45 0.79 0.48
CA PRO A 166 -15.31 2.17 0.09
C PRO A 166 -14.66 3.00 1.20
N GLY A 167 -13.64 3.77 0.86
CA GLY A 167 -13.07 4.78 1.75
C GLY A 167 -13.88 6.07 1.70
N VAL A 168 -13.54 7.02 2.59
CA VAL A 168 -14.10 8.37 2.59
C VAL A 168 -13.02 9.40 2.28
N ASN A 169 -13.41 10.47 1.63
CA ASN A 169 -12.64 11.70 1.47
C ASN A 169 -13.52 12.90 1.84
N LEU A 170 -13.00 14.11 1.79
CA LEU A 170 -13.74 15.30 2.22
C LEU A 170 -15.12 15.45 1.54
N GLN A 171 -15.22 15.16 0.24
CA GLN A 171 -16.43 15.41 -0.57
C GLN A 171 -17.17 14.13 -0.99
N GLY A 172 -16.83 12.95 -0.48
CA GLY A 172 -17.52 11.75 -0.91
C GLY A 172 -16.94 10.44 -0.43
N LYS A 173 -17.15 9.41 -1.24
CA LYS A 173 -16.66 8.06 -1.02
C LYS A 173 -15.87 7.57 -2.21
N THR A 174 -14.72 6.95 -1.92
CA THR A 174 -13.92 6.23 -2.92
C THR A 174 -14.54 4.88 -3.23
N MET A 175 -13.91 4.18 -4.15
CA MET A 175 -14.37 2.86 -4.58
C MET A 175 -14.08 1.76 -3.54
N GLY A 176 -14.96 0.75 -3.49
CA GLY A 176 -14.68 -0.53 -2.86
C GLY A 176 -14.34 -1.59 -3.90
N TYR A 177 -13.63 -2.64 -3.50
CA TYR A 177 -13.15 -3.68 -4.38
C TYR A 177 -13.20 -5.05 -3.72
N PHE A 178 -13.49 -6.08 -4.51
CA PHE A 178 -13.42 -7.49 -4.08
C PHE A 178 -12.74 -8.30 -5.17
N SER A 179 -11.80 -9.15 -4.80
CA SER A 179 -11.19 -10.11 -5.72
C SER A 179 -10.91 -11.43 -5.04
N HIS A 180 -10.82 -12.47 -5.87
CA HIS A 180 -10.46 -13.79 -5.41
C HIS A 180 -9.63 -14.49 -6.48
N THR A 181 -8.64 -15.26 -6.02
CA THR A 181 -7.73 -16.00 -6.90
C THR A 181 -7.61 -17.44 -6.43
N LEU A 182 -7.69 -18.36 -7.37
CA LEU A 182 -7.38 -19.77 -7.15
C LEU A 182 -6.12 -20.13 -7.92
N SER A 183 -5.22 -20.88 -7.32
CA SER A 183 -4.06 -21.39 -8.06
C SER A 183 -3.73 -22.83 -7.68
N LEU A 184 -3.20 -23.55 -8.66
CA LEU A 184 -2.71 -24.91 -8.53
C LEU A 184 -1.31 -24.98 -9.14
N ARG A 185 -0.33 -25.30 -8.31
CA ARG A 185 1.07 -25.46 -8.72
C ARG A 185 1.50 -26.92 -8.64
N LYS A 186 2.19 -27.37 -9.68
CA LYS A 186 2.90 -28.64 -9.72
C LYS A 186 4.40 -28.38 -9.73
N SER A 187 5.12 -28.93 -8.74
CA SER A 187 6.58 -28.95 -8.69
C SER A 187 7.10 -30.27 -9.24
N MET A 188 8.13 -30.20 -10.06
CA MET A 188 8.79 -31.34 -10.73
C MET A 188 10.29 -31.15 -10.73
N LEU A 189 11.05 -32.22 -11.05
CA LEU A 189 12.51 -32.20 -11.15
C LEU A 189 13.19 -31.66 -9.88
N ASN A 190 12.78 -32.15 -8.72
CA ASN A 190 13.27 -31.69 -7.41
C ASN A 190 13.11 -30.17 -7.27
N ASP A 191 11.92 -29.65 -7.49
CA ASP A 191 11.53 -28.24 -7.42
C ASP A 191 12.23 -27.31 -8.43
N ARG A 192 12.89 -27.88 -9.43
CA ARG A 192 13.49 -27.08 -10.50
C ARG A 192 12.48 -26.59 -11.53
N LEU A 193 11.47 -27.40 -11.83
CA LEU A 193 10.41 -27.04 -12.77
C LEU A 193 9.10 -26.86 -11.99
N ASN A 194 8.48 -25.71 -12.12
CA ASN A 194 7.17 -25.44 -11.55
C ASN A 194 6.20 -25.01 -12.66
N ILE A 195 5.06 -25.65 -12.71
CA ILE A 195 3.94 -25.25 -13.57
C ILE A 195 2.83 -24.77 -12.65
N THR A 196 2.34 -23.57 -12.88
CA THR A 196 1.27 -22.95 -12.07
C THR A 196 0.10 -22.57 -12.97
N PHE A 197 -1.06 -23.08 -12.67
CA PHE A 197 -2.32 -22.59 -13.21
C PHE A 197 -2.91 -21.58 -12.21
N THR A 198 -3.34 -20.41 -12.71
CA THR A 198 -3.97 -19.36 -11.90
C THR A 198 -5.28 -18.94 -12.55
N ALA A 199 -6.31 -18.82 -11.72
CA ALA A 199 -7.62 -18.32 -12.12
C ALA A 199 -7.94 -17.10 -11.22
N ASP A 200 -7.90 -15.91 -11.80
CA ASP A 200 -8.27 -14.69 -11.14
C ASP A 200 -9.74 -14.40 -11.36
N ASN A 201 -10.45 -14.15 -10.27
CA ASN A 201 -11.89 -13.88 -10.25
C ASN A 201 -12.73 -14.87 -11.08
N PRO A 202 -12.50 -16.21 -10.96
CA PRO A 202 -13.17 -17.19 -11.82
C PRO A 202 -14.69 -17.16 -11.73
N PHE A 203 -15.25 -16.68 -10.61
CA PHE A 203 -16.69 -16.65 -10.35
C PHE A 203 -17.32 -15.28 -10.64
N GLN A 204 -16.53 -14.27 -11.05
CA GLN A 204 -17.04 -12.92 -11.30
C GLN A 204 -16.43 -12.30 -12.56
N LYS A 205 -17.21 -12.29 -13.64
CA LYS A 205 -16.76 -11.78 -14.95
C LYS A 205 -16.69 -10.25 -15.01
N TYR A 206 -17.60 -9.54 -14.33
CA TYR A 206 -17.69 -8.09 -14.39
C TYR A 206 -17.59 -7.46 -13.02
N TYR A 207 -16.80 -6.41 -12.91
CA TYR A 207 -16.77 -5.52 -11.77
C TYR A 207 -17.40 -4.18 -12.11
N HIS A 208 -18.16 -3.67 -11.14
CA HIS A 208 -18.66 -2.30 -11.17
C HIS A 208 -18.09 -1.56 -9.97
N ILE A 209 -17.15 -0.68 -10.22
CA ILE A 209 -16.55 0.15 -9.19
C ILE A 209 -17.27 1.49 -9.19
N LYS A 210 -17.86 1.86 -8.06
CA LYS A 210 -18.60 3.12 -7.90
C LYS A 210 -17.84 4.06 -6.98
N SER A 211 -17.76 5.33 -7.37
CA SER A 211 -17.30 6.43 -6.53
C SER A 211 -18.28 7.58 -6.63
N ASN A 212 -18.49 8.27 -5.52
CA ASN A 212 -19.41 9.40 -5.44
C ASN A 212 -18.67 10.60 -4.86
N SER A 213 -18.97 11.77 -5.40
CA SER A 213 -18.52 13.04 -4.87
C SER A 213 -19.65 14.05 -4.90
N SER A 214 -19.75 14.90 -3.88
CA SER A 214 -20.77 15.94 -3.80
C SER A 214 -20.24 17.21 -3.15
N GLY A 215 -20.80 18.33 -3.56
CA GLY A 215 -20.52 19.65 -3.03
C GLY A 215 -21.78 20.51 -2.99
N LYS A 216 -21.63 21.80 -2.74
CA LYS A 216 -22.79 22.72 -2.65
C LYS A 216 -23.70 22.68 -3.88
N ASN A 217 -23.09 22.62 -5.09
CA ASN A 217 -23.79 22.82 -6.36
C ASN A 217 -23.65 21.64 -7.32
N PHE A 218 -23.13 20.49 -6.85
CA PHE A 218 -22.95 19.33 -7.70
C PHE A 218 -23.07 18.01 -6.90
N ALA A 219 -23.42 16.95 -7.62
CA ALA A 219 -23.27 15.58 -7.19
C ALA A 219 -22.84 14.77 -8.40
N THR A 220 -21.73 14.02 -8.26
CA THR A 220 -21.24 13.12 -9.29
C THR A 220 -21.24 11.68 -8.81
N SER A 221 -21.57 10.77 -9.71
CA SER A 221 -21.44 9.34 -9.50
C SER A 221 -20.68 8.75 -10.69
N SER A 222 -19.55 8.17 -10.43
CA SER A 222 -18.75 7.47 -11.45
C SER A 222 -18.88 5.98 -11.26
N THR A 223 -19.13 5.26 -12.36
CA THR A 223 -19.17 3.79 -12.39
C THR A 223 -18.22 3.30 -13.45
N ILE A 224 -17.19 2.58 -13.03
CA ILE A 224 -16.25 1.93 -13.93
C ILE A 224 -16.62 0.45 -14.01
N LYS A 225 -16.85 -0.05 -15.22
CA LYS A 225 -17.07 -1.47 -15.50
C LYS A 225 -15.83 -2.03 -16.18
N PHE A 226 -15.29 -3.12 -15.65
CA PHE A 226 -14.17 -3.84 -16.23
C PHE A 226 -14.29 -5.35 -16.02
N ILE A 227 -13.45 -6.10 -16.73
CA ILE A 227 -13.40 -7.56 -16.66
C ILE A 227 -12.13 -7.97 -15.90
N PRO A 228 -12.22 -8.36 -14.62
CA PRO A 228 -11.09 -8.80 -13.83
C PRO A 228 -10.81 -10.30 -13.96
N GLN A 229 -11.68 -11.04 -14.67
CA GLN A 229 -11.54 -12.48 -14.83
C GLN A 229 -10.38 -12.79 -15.77
N SER A 230 -9.44 -13.58 -15.30
CA SER A 230 -8.35 -14.09 -16.13
C SER A 230 -7.94 -15.51 -15.75
N PHE A 231 -7.38 -16.22 -16.72
CA PHE A 231 -6.81 -17.55 -16.54
C PHE A 231 -5.40 -17.53 -17.13
N SER A 232 -4.44 -18.03 -16.39
CA SER A 232 -3.04 -18.03 -16.83
C SER A 232 -2.34 -19.33 -16.46
N ILE A 233 -1.34 -19.69 -17.27
CA ILE A 233 -0.41 -20.79 -17.01
C ILE A 233 0.99 -20.20 -16.99
N GLY A 234 1.66 -20.36 -15.85
CA GLY A 234 3.05 -19.97 -15.67
C GLY A 234 3.96 -21.19 -15.64
N VAL A 235 5.09 -21.12 -16.33
CA VAL A 235 6.14 -22.13 -16.27
C VAL A 235 7.42 -21.49 -15.79
N SER A 236 8.02 -22.03 -14.74
CA SER A 236 9.26 -21.55 -14.16
C SER A 236 10.27 -22.67 -14.05
N TYR A 237 11.43 -22.48 -14.63
CA TYR A 237 12.54 -23.45 -14.57
C TYR A 237 13.78 -22.80 -13.95
N ARG A 238 14.31 -23.42 -12.89
CA ARG A 238 15.50 -22.95 -12.19
C ARG A 238 16.74 -23.60 -12.78
N ILE A 239 17.59 -22.77 -13.39
CA ILE A 239 18.88 -23.17 -13.94
C ILE A 239 19.97 -22.93 -12.87
N GLY A 240 20.85 -23.91 -12.66
CA GLY A 240 21.96 -23.82 -11.70
C GLY A 240 21.69 -24.46 -10.34
N LYS A 241 22.75 -24.57 -9.55
CA LYS A 241 22.67 -25.00 -8.13
C LYS A 241 22.69 -23.74 -7.26
N LEU A 242 21.76 -23.63 -6.34
CA LEU A 242 21.93 -22.69 -5.21
C LEU A 242 23.14 -23.15 -4.40
N GLN A 243 24.28 -22.49 -4.59
CA GLN A 243 25.34 -22.61 -3.61
C GLN A 243 24.87 -21.84 -2.36
N SER A 244 24.50 -22.58 -1.33
CA SER A 244 24.19 -22.03 0.00
C SER A 244 25.46 -21.65 0.75
N GLY A 245 26.42 -21.09 0.07
CA GLY A 245 27.65 -20.55 0.61
C GLY A 245 27.62 -19.02 0.56
N VAL A 246 26.81 -18.40 1.40
CA VAL A 246 27.12 -17.02 1.80
C VAL A 246 28.42 -17.11 2.58
N LYS A 247 29.57 -16.93 1.91
CA LYS A 247 30.82 -16.63 2.60
C LYS A 247 30.53 -15.42 3.48
N LYS A 248 30.43 -15.64 4.79
CA LYS A 248 30.52 -14.54 5.76
C LYS A 248 31.86 -13.86 5.46
N THR A 249 31.81 -12.71 4.82
CA THR A 249 32.95 -11.83 4.79
C THR A 249 33.16 -11.40 6.21
N GLU A 250 34.19 -11.94 6.87
CA GLU A 250 34.68 -11.39 8.13
C GLU A 250 35.08 -9.95 7.82
N ARG A 251 34.23 -9.02 8.19
CA ARG A 251 34.60 -7.62 8.25
C ARG A 251 35.44 -7.43 9.51
N THR A 252 36.73 -7.72 9.38
CA THR A 252 37.69 -7.17 10.32
C THR A 252 37.74 -5.67 10.05
N ILE A 253 37.09 -4.91 10.90
CA ILE A 253 37.28 -3.46 10.95
C ILE A 253 38.64 -3.29 11.63
N THR A 254 39.70 -3.18 10.84
CA THR A 254 40.98 -2.66 11.30
C THR A 254 40.85 -1.15 11.42
N ASN A 255 40.81 -0.68 12.68
CA ASN A 255 40.81 0.74 12.98
C ASN A 255 42.28 1.25 12.84
N ASP A 256 42.63 1.74 11.67
CA ASP A 256 43.97 2.28 11.40
C ASP A 256 44.21 3.67 12.02
N ASP A 257 43.24 4.21 12.75
CA ASP A 257 43.29 5.54 13.36
C ASP A 257 43.88 5.56 14.77
N VAL A 258 44.29 4.42 15.32
CA VAL A 258 44.93 4.40 16.64
C VAL A 258 46.43 4.60 16.45
N LYS A 259 46.91 5.84 16.56
CA LYS A 259 48.34 6.14 16.75
C LYS A 259 48.80 5.38 17.99
N SER A 260 49.65 4.38 17.77
CA SER A 260 50.41 3.67 18.80
C SER A 260 51.31 4.65 19.55
N GLY A 261 50.84 5.06 20.71
CA GLY A 261 51.70 5.70 21.74
C GLY A 261 52.55 4.62 22.39
N GLY A 262 53.84 4.73 22.26
CA GLY A 262 54.81 3.73 22.69
C GLY A 262 54.84 3.43 24.19
N GLY A 263 55.28 2.23 24.52
CA GLY A 263 55.79 1.88 25.83
C GLY A 263 55.55 0.44 26.23
N GLY A 264 56.63 -0.37 26.23
CA GLY A 264 56.85 -1.42 27.25
C GLY A 264 56.56 -2.88 26.86
N SER A 265 57.56 -3.53 26.39
CA SER A 265 58.10 -4.85 26.73
C SER A 265 57.24 -5.80 27.54
N GLY A 266 57.12 -7.02 27.06
CA GLY A 266 56.66 -8.19 27.82
C GLY A 266 56.53 -9.44 26.96
N LYS A 267 57.66 -10.12 26.71
CA LYS A 267 57.75 -11.49 26.20
C LYS A 267 57.33 -12.50 27.23
N THR A 268 56.51 -13.44 26.87
CA THR A 268 56.50 -14.88 27.34
C THR A 268 55.49 -15.55 26.37
N GLY A 269 55.83 -16.58 25.60
CA GLY A 269 56.58 -17.78 25.79
C GLY A 269 55.66 -18.95 26.13
N GLY A 270 55.54 -19.98 25.26
CA GLY A 270 54.97 -21.29 25.59
C GLY A 270 53.91 -21.76 24.59
N ASP A 271 54.30 -22.45 23.60
CA ASP A 271 54.37 -23.89 23.33
C ASP A 271 53.02 -24.64 23.23
N ASN A 272 52.76 -25.07 22.02
CA ASN A 272 52.64 -26.45 21.52
C ASN A 272 51.67 -27.48 22.10
N VAL A 273 51.23 -28.26 21.10
CA VAL A 273 50.69 -29.66 21.06
C VAL A 273 49.16 -29.72 20.98
N GLY A 274 48.53 -30.16 19.84
CA GLY A 274 48.67 -31.38 19.10
C GLY A 274 47.62 -32.40 19.48
N SER A 275 46.68 -32.63 18.66
CA SER A 275 46.12 -33.88 18.15
C SER A 275 44.72 -33.66 17.54
#